data_84ae7d4c6a220d93368f6158c8c8e94d
#
_entry.id   84ae7d4c6a220d93368f6158c8c8e94d
#
_cell.length_a   1.000
_cell.length_b   1.000
_cell.length_c   1.000
_cell.angle_alpha   90.00
_cell.angle_beta   90.00
_cell.angle_gamma   90.00
#
_symmetry.space_group_name_H-M   'P 1'
#
loop_
_entity.id
_entity.type
_entity.pdbx_description
1 polymer ?
#
loop_
_entity_poly.entity_id
_entity_poly.type
_entity_poly.pdbx_seq_one_letter_code
_entity_poly.pdbx_strand_id
1 'polypeptide(L)'
;MNSNTGKVSAVITTHNRLGLLKRAIDSVLSQTYANIECIVVSDASTDGTDEYCKSRDDIRFISIPKSDSHGGNHARNLGIRAASGEYVAFLDDDDAWLPTKIEKQVALLKEKSCECVYCLRKKQVYINNKLIKVFPETTKYAFEGDLSKKVFRHFITSTSCILAKKSLLEEIGGFDENLLKIQEYELLIRIAQKTEIYYPHNEMLVLFTKNLSDKARISNDPKRLPVAKKYIEKKHSELLRQAGLLNRFLHYAWMWKALYISARMAGDNPNRIKYGVYYRLAYPIKLFFEKLS
;
A
#
# COMPACT_ATOMS: atom_id res chain seq x y z
N MET A 1 25.79 4.44 21.26
CA MET A 1 24.39 4.34 20.85
C MET A 1 24.39 3.76 19.43
N ASN A 2 23.54 2.80 19.11
CA ASN A 2 23.53 2.19 17.77
C ASN A 2 23.09 3.27 16.77
N SER A 3 23.92 3.61 15.79
CA SER A 3 23.68 4.71 14.83
C SER A 3 22.38 4.58 14.01
N ASN A 4 21.77 3.38 14.06
CA ASN A 4 20.53 3.06 13.33
C ASN A 4 19.25 3.23 14.16
N THR A 5 19.34 3.61 15.45
CA THR A 5 18.15 3.81 16.30
C THR A 5 17.32 4.97 15.78
N GLY A 6 16.06 4.69 15.44
CA GLY A 6 15.14 5.65 14.87
C GLY A 6 15.36 5.95 13.38
N LYS A 7 16.37 5.39 12.71
CA LYS A 7 16.59 5.60 11.27
C LYS A 7 15.44 4.97 10.46
N VAL A 8 15.01 5.69 9.43
CA VAL A 8 13.98 5.22 8.49
C VAL A 8 14.60 4.98 7.12
N SER A 9 14.35 3.81 6.55
CA SER A 9 14.66 3.50 5.15
C SER A 9 13.40 3.68 4.31
N ALA A 10 13.39 4.71 3.46
CA ALA A 10 12.34 4.94 2.48
C ALA A 10 12.61 4.09 1.23
N VAL A 11 11.76 3.11 0.95
CA VAL A 11 11.90 2.22 -0.21
C VAL A 11 10.95 2.67 -1.32
N ILE A 12 11.52 3.12 -2.45
CA ILE A 12 10.79 3.49 -3.67
C ILE A 12 11.00 2.38 -4.69
N THR A 13 9.92 1.84 -5.26
CA THR A 13 9.99 0.88 -6.36
C THR A 13 9.50 1.52 -7.65
N THR A 14 10.22 1.28 -8.76
CA THR A 14 9.91 1.88 -10.06
C THR A 14 10.13 0.91 -11.23
N HIS A 15 9.39 1.14 -12.32
CA HIS A 15 9.59 0.48 -13.61
C HIS A 15 9.16 1.41 -14.74
N ASN A 16 10.13 1.89 -15.56
CA ASN A 16 9.89 2.75 -16.73
C ASN A 16 9.04 4.01 -16.43
N ARG A 17 9.39 4.77 -15.35
CA ARG A 17 8.64 5.96 -14.92
C ARG A 17 9.53 7.07 -14.38
N LEU A 18 10.65 7.34 -15.07
CA LEU A 18 11.66 8.31 -14.64
C LEU A 18 11.07 9.67 -14.19
N GLY A 19 10.11 10.21 -14.94
CA GLY A 19 9.51 11.52 -14.60
C GLY A 19 8.73 11.52 -13.28
N LEU A 20 8.06 10.42 -12.94
CA LEU A 20 7.32 10.26 -11.69
C LEU A 20 8.27 9.96 -10.52
N LEU A 21 9.27 9.11 -10.76
CA LEU A 21 10.28 8.74 -9.79
C LEU A 21 11.01 9.95 -9.23
N LYS A 22 11.39 10.93 -10.06
CA LYS A 22 12.04 12.18 -9.61
C LYS A 22 11.23 12.86 -8.51
N ARG A 23 9.93 13.03 -8.71
CA ARG A 23 9.02 13.62 -7.72
C ARG A 23 8.93 12.79 -6.43
N ALA A 24 8.90 11.47 -6.55
CA ALA A 24 8.87 10.57 -5.40
C ALA A 24 10.15 10.71 -4.57
N ILE A 25 11.33 10.68 -5.20
CA ILE A 25 12.64 10.89 -4.53
C ILE A 25 12.67 12.25 -3.83
N ASP A 26 12.31 13.33 -4.52
CA ASP A 26 12.31 14.68 -3.95
C ASP A 26 11.41 14.76 -2.72
N SER A 27 10.28 14.06 -2.73
CA SER A 27 9.34 14.02 -1.59
C SER A 27 9.89 13.26 -0.37
N VAL A 28 10.81 12.32 -0.57
CA VAL A 28 11.53 11.62 0.51
C VAL A 28 12.64 12.50 1.06
N LEU A 29 13.45 13.11 0.19
CA LEU A 29 14.60 13.93 0.60
C LEU A 29 14.19 15.25 1.27
N SER A 30 12.96 15.73 1.01
CA SER A 30 12.37 16.93 1.64
C SER A 30 11.63 16.66 2.95
N GLN A 31 11.73 15.45 3.52
CA GLN A 31 11.10 15.16 4.81
C GLN A 31 11.74 15.95 5.96
N THR A 32 10.91 16.42 6.90
CA THR A 32 11.39 17.11 8.14
C THR A 32 12.14 16.16 9.08
N TYR A 33 11.98 14.86 8.91
CA TYR A 33 12.69 13.84 9.68
C TYR A 33 14.09 13.60 9.10
N ALA A 34 15.12 14.07 9.78
CA ALA A 34 16.48 14.07 9.26
C ALA A 34 17.15 12.70 9.18
N ASN A 35 16.77 11.72 10.07
CA ASN A 35 17.41 10.39 10.10
C ASN A 35 16.72 9.43 9.11
N ILE A 36 16.82 9.75 7.82
CA ILE A 36 16.20 9.00 6.72
C ILE A 36 17.22 8.68 5.64
N GLU A 37 17.11 7.49 5.04
CA GLU A 37 17.79 7.14 3.78
C GLU A 37 16.73 6.84 2.70
N CYS A 38 17.08 7.14 1.46
CA CYS A 38 16.27 6.85 0.29
C CYS A 38 16.86 5.67 -0.48
N ILE A 39 16.11 4.59 -0.64
CA ILE A 39 16.47 3.39 -1.41
C ILE A 39 15.55 3.30 -2.61
N VAL A 40 16.13 3.38 -3.81
CA VAL A 40 15.39 3.21 -5.07
C VAL A 40 15.68 1.83 -5.64
N VAL A 41 14.63 1.07 -5.91
CA VAL A 41 14.72 -0.25 -6.54
C VAL A 41 14.03 -0.18 -7.91
N SER A 42 14.83 -0.27 -8.98
CA SER A 42 14.36 -0.25 -10.37
C SER A 42 14.18 -1.68 -10.87
N ASP A 43 12.95 -2.03 -11.24
CA ASP A 43 12.60 -3.37 -11.75
C ASP A 43 12.69 -3.39 -13.28
N ALA A 44 13.88 -3.63 -13.83
CA ALA A 44 14.16 -3.76 -15.27
C ALA A 44 13.72 -2.53 -16.10
N SER A 45 14.03 -1.31 -15.66
CA SER A 45 13.73 -0.10 -16.42
C SER A 45 14.65 0.07 -17.64
N THR A 46 14.12 0.72 -18.68
CA THR A 46 14.81 0.97 -19.96
C THR A 46 14.63 2.41 -20.48
N ASP A 47 14.08 3.30 -19.65
CA ASP A 47 13.69 4.67 -20.00
C ASP A 47 14.66 5.75 -19.48
N GLY A 48 15.91 5.36 -19.14
CA GLY A 48 16.90 6.25 -18.51
C GLY A 48 16.79 6.35 -16.99
N THR A 49 15.91 5.57 -16.37
CA THR A 49 15.75 5.52 -14.90
C THR A 49 17.04 5.09 -14.22
N ASP A 50 17.68 4.02 -14.71
CA ASP A 50 18.88 3.46 -14.08
C ASP A 50 20.08 4.43 -14.18
N GLU A 51 20.25 5.09 -15.32
CA GLU A 51 21.30 6.10 -15.54
C GLU A 51 21.10 7.29 -14.61
N TYR A 52 19.86 7.78 -14.48
CA TYR A 52 19.54 8.85 -13.56
C TYR A 52 19.83 8.47 -12.11
N CYS A 53 19.44 7.28 -11.67
CA CYS A 53 19.67 6.84 -10.29
C CYS A 53 21.17 6.65 -10.00
N LYS A 54 21.96 6.13 -10.96
CA LYS A 54 23.42 5.97 -10.82
C LYS A 54 24.16 7.30 -10.73
N SER A 55 23.61 8.38 -11.28
CA SER A 55 24.22 9.72 -11.23
C SER A 55 23.99 10.45 -9.90
N ARG A 56 23.23 9.84 -8.96
CA ARG A 56 22.87 10.44 -7.66
C ARG A 56 23.65 9.79 -6.51
N ASP A 57 24.19 10.59 -5.64
CA ASP A 57 24.94 10.20 -4.43
C ASP A 57 24.09 10.27 -3.14
N ASP A 58 22.90 10.91 -3.23
CA ASP A 58 21.96 11.10 -2.12
C ASP A 58 20.90 9.99 -2.00
N ILE A 59 20.99 8.97 -2.86
CA ILE A 59 20.14 7.79 -2.82
C ILE A 59 20.97 6.50 -2.87
N ARG A 60 20.44 5.43 -2.27
CA ARG A 60 20.93 4.08 -2.50
C ARG A 60 20.15 3.45 -3.64
N PHE A 61 20.86 3.05 -4.71
CA PHE A 61 20.24 2.50 -5.91
C PHE A 61 20.44 0.99 -6.06
N ILE A 62 19.38 0.28 -6.44
CA ILE A 62 19.40 -1.15 -6.77
C ILE A 62 18.70 -1.33 -8.11
N SER A 63 19.42 -1.91 -9.07
CA SER A 63 18.86 -2.29 -10.39
C SER A 63 18.61 -3.80 -10.43
N ILE A 64 17.42 -4.19 -10.84
CA ILE A 64 17.03 -5.58 -11.08
C ILE A 64 17.10 -5.79 -12.60
N PRO A 65 17.94 -6.73 -13.08
CA PRO A 65 18.01 -7.04 -14.50
C PRO A 65 16.72 -7.73 -14.97
N LYS A 66 16.45 -7.69 -16.28
CA LYS A 66 15.22 -8.27 -16.86
C LYS A 66 15.05 -9.76 -16.58
N SER A 67 16.15 -10.51 -16.47
CA SER A 67 16.14 -11.94 -16.11
C SER A 67 15.53 -12.19 -14.72
N ASP A 68 15.70 -11.25 -13.81
CA ASP A 68 15.37 -11.37 -12.37
C ASP A 68 14.16 -10.52 -11.98
N SER A 69 13.47 -9.94 -12.97
CA SER A 69 12.29 -9.12 -12.77
C SER A 69 11.08 -9.97 -12.37
N HIS A 70 10.64 -9.83 -11.12
CA HIS A 70 9.49 -10.53 -10.56
C HIS A 70 8.40 -9.57 -10.06
N GLY A 71 8.48 -8.28 -10.44
CA GLY A 71 7.48 -7.25 -10.16
C GLY A 71 7.65 -6.55 -8.81
N GLY A 72 6.74 -5.62 -8.53
CA GLY A 72 6.87 -4.66 -7.44
C GLY A 72 7.02 -5.26 -6.04
N ASN A 73 6.47 -6.43 -5.74
CA ASN A 73 6.61 -7.06 -4.43
C ASN A 73 8.02 -7.59 -4.21
N HIS A 74 8.62 -8.20 -5.24
CA HIS A 74 10.02 -8.61 -5.24
C HIS A 74 10.94 -7.39 -5.05
N ALA A 75 10.70 -6.31 -5.79
CA ALA A 75 11.47 -5.07 -5.67
C ALA A 75 11.36 -4.47 -4.24
N ARG A 76 10.16 -4.47 -3.64
CA ARG A 76 9.99 -4.01 -2.25
C ARG A 76 10.73 -4.89 -1.26
N ASN A 77 10.73 -6.21 -1.44
CA ASN A 77 11.46 -7.14 -0.59
C ASN A 77 12.98 -6.95 -0.70
N LEU A 78 13.51 -6.66 -1.90
CA LEU A 78 14.91 -6.25 -2.06
C LEU A 78 15.20 -4.96 -1.29
N GLY A 79 14.31 -3.98 -1.35
CA GLY A 79 14.41 -2.76 -0.57
C GLY A 79 14.42 -3.00 0.94
N ILE A 80 13.55 -3.88 1.47
CA ILE A 80 13.52 -4.28 2.89
C ILE A 80 14.85 -4.90 3.29
N ARG A 81 15.39 -5.82 2.50
CA ARG A 81 16.70 -6.45 2.78
C ARG A 81 17.85 -5.45 2.77
N ALA A 82 17.80 -4.48 1.85
CA ALA A 82 18.83 -3.45 1.73
C ALA A 82 18.73 -2.35 2.80
N ALA A 83 17.58 -2.18 3.43
CA ALA A 83 17.34 -1.16 4.45
C ALA A 83 18.33 -1.28 5.62
N SER A 84 18.93 -0.16 6.02
CA SER A 84 19.78 -0.08 7.21
C SER A 84 19.05 0.54 8.42
N GLY A 85 17.85 1.11 8.20
CA GLY A 85 17.05 1.73 9.24
C GLY A 85 16.34 0.74 10.15
N GLU A 86 15.98 1.19 11.34
CA GLU A 86 15.10 0.50 12.29
C GLU A 86 13.69 0.33 11.71
N TYR A 87 13.26 1.32 10.93
CA TYR A 87 11.95 1.35 10.29
C TYR A 87 12.09 1.34 8.77
N VAL A 88 11.09 0.76 8.09
CA VAL A 88 10.95 0.81 6.64
C VAL A 88 9.62 1.47 6.29
N ALA A 89 9.68 2.47 5.41
CA ALA A 89 8.53 3.11 4.80
C ALA A 89 8.55 2.86 3.30
N PHE A 90 7.39 2.69 2.69
CA PHE A 90 7.25 2.39 1.27
C PHE A 90 6.66 3.58 0.52
N LEU A 91 7.12 3.80 -0.72
CA LEU A 91 6.57 4.80 -1.62
C LEU A 91 6.50 4.23 -3.04
N ASP A 92 5.34 4.26 -3.66
CA ASP A 92 5.19 3.97 -5.08
C ASP A 92 5.67 5.18 -5.91
N ASP A 93 6.30 4.95 -7.04
CA ASP A 93 6.93 6.01 -7.86
C ASP A 93 5.95 7.07 -8.38
N ASP A 94 4.66 6.76 -8.42
CA ASP A 94 3.61 7.67 -8.86
C ASP A 94 2.93 8.47 -7.72
N ASP A 95 3.35 8.25 -6.48
CA ASP A 95 2.89 8.98 -5.30
C ASP A 95 3.91 10.02 -4.83
N ALA A 96 3.57 10.80 -3.81
CA ALA A 96 4.50 11.69 -3.11
C ALA A 96 4.11 11.83 -1.64
N TRP A 97 5.11 11.96 -0.76
CA TRP A 97 4.89 12.23 0.65
C TRP A 97 4.80 13.74 0.94
N LEU A 98 3.99 14.11 1.92
CA LEU A 98 4.05 15.45 2.50
C LEU A 98 5.19 15.56 3.52
N PRO A 99 5.77 16.75 3.72
CA PRO A 99 7.05 16.91 4.45
C PRO A 99 7.09 16.31 5.86
N THR A 100 5.99 16.29 6.59
CA THR A 100 5.94 15.83 7.99
C THR A 100 5.54 14.36 8.17
N LYS A 101 5.43 13.59 7.05
CA LYS A 101 4.90 12.21 7.12
C LYS A 101 5.72 11.33 8.05
N ILE A 102 7.02 11.27 7.84
CA ILE A 102 7.90 10.35 8.59
C ILE A 102 8.00 10.78 10.04
N GLU A 103 8.17 12.07 10.32
CA GLU A 103 8.21 12.61 11.68
C GLU A 103 6.99 12.18 12.50
N LYS A 104 5.78 12.39 11.96
CA LYS A 104 4.52 12.06 12.64
C LYS A 104 4.32 10.56 12.82
N GLN A 105 4.68 9.77 11.83
CA GLN A 105 4.55 8.32 11.92
C GLN A 105 5.55 7.71 12.91
N VAL A 106 6.80 8.18 12.95
CA VAL A 106 7.79 7.71 13.93
C VAL A 106 7.39 8.14 15.36
N ALA A 107 6.88 9.36 15.52
CA ALA A 107 6.38 9.82 16.82
C ALA A 107 5.23 8.92 17.31
N LEU A 108 4.29 8.59 16.44
CA LEU A 108 3.14 7.71 16.76
C LEU A 108 3.57 6.27 17.08
N LEU A 109 4.53 5.69 16.33
CA LEU A 109 5.09 4.38 16.67
C LEU A 109 5.64 4.32 18.10
N LYS A 110 6.37 5.36 18.49
CA LYS A 110 6.96 5.47 19.84
C LYS A 110 5.89 5.69 20.90
N GLU A 111 4.93 6.58 20.64
CA GLU A 111 3.83 6.88 21.58
C GLU A 111 2.99 5.63 21.86
N LYS A 112 2.61 4.90 20.82
CA LYS A 112 1.74 3.71 20.94
C LYS A 112 2.51 2.43 21.27
N SER A 113 3.85 2.46 21.27
CA SER A 113 4.71 1.28 21.44
C SER A 113 4.34 0.13 20.48
N CYS A 114 3.88 0.47 19.27
CA CYS A 114 3.52 -0.48 18.22
C CYS A 114 4.63 -0.64 17.19
N GLU A 115 4.48 -1.58 16.25
CA GLU A 115 5.50 -1.87 15.26
C GLU A 115 5.09 -1.50 13.83
N CYS A 116 3.83 -1.07 13.64
CA CYS A 116 3.31 -0.62 12.36
C CYS A 116 2.32 0.53 12.52
N VAL A 117 2.47 1.55 11.69
CA VAL A 117 1.50 2.63 11.52
C VAL A 117 1.24 2.88 10.04
N TYR A 118 0.08 3.43 9.74
CA TYR A 118 -0.22 3.94 8.41
C TYR A 118 -0.65 5.40 8.49
N CYS A 119 -0.90 6.05 7.36
CA CYS A 119 -1.49 7.39 7.32
C CYS A 119 -2.59 7.49 6.26
N LEU A 120 -3.38 8.56 6.33
CA LEU A 120 -4.37 8.89 5.31
C LEU A 120 -3.71 9.60 4.13
N ARG A 121 -4.44 9.69 3.02
CA ARG A 121 -3.95 10.25 1.75
C ARG A 121 -4.94 11.21 1.12
N LYS A 122 -4.42 12.18 0.38
CA LYS A 122 -5.18 12.99 -0.59
C LYS A 122 -5.10 12.30 -1.94
N LYS A 123 -6.23 11.98 -2.55
CA LYS A 123 -6.28 11.39 -3.89
C LYS A 123 -6.24 12.48 -4.94
N GLN A 124 -5.27 12.40 -5.83
CA GLN A 124 -5.14 13.24 -7.03
C GLN A 124 -5.54 12.41 -8.24
N VAL A 125 -6.58 12.82 -8.96
CA VAL A 125 -7.07 12.14 -10.16
C VAL A 125 -6.60 12.90 -11.39
N TYR A 126 -5.90 12.20 -12.28
CA TYR A 126 -5.39 12.71 -13.54
C TYR A 126 -6.09 12.04 -14.73
N ILE A 127 -6.30 12.80 -15.80
CA ILE A 127 -6.70 12.33 -17.12
C ILE A 127 -5.78 13.02 -18.13
N ASN A 128 -5.11 12.26 -18.98
CA ASN A 128 -4.14 12.77 -19.96
C ASN A 128 -3.10 13.73 -19.31
N ASN A 129 -2.54 13.31 -18.18
CA ASN A 129 -1.59 14.08 -17.37
C ASN A 129 -2.10 15.42 -16.82
N LYS A 130 -3.39 15.73 -16.97
CA LYS A 130 -4.02 16.91 -16.38
C LYS A 130 -4.69 16.55 -15.05
N LEU A 131 -4.38 17.29 -13.98
CA LEU A 131 -5.04 17.14 -12.69
C LEU A 131 -6.51 17.58 -12.81
N ILE A 132 -7.43 16.67 -12.56
CA ILE A 132 -8.87 16.90 -12.66
C ILE A 132 -9.50 17.15 -11.30
N LYS A 133 -9.05 16.40 -10.28
CA LYS A 133 -9.67 16.48 -8.96
C LYS A 133 -8.69 16.10 -7.86
N VAL A 134 -8.77 16.80 -6.73
CA VAL A 134 -8.14 16.40 -5.47
C VAL A 134 -9.23 16.24 -4.42
N PHE A 135 -9.19 15.15 -3.67
CA PHE A 135 -10.12 14.93 -2.57
C PHE A 135 -9.47 14.12 -1.44
N PRO A 136 -9.89 14.38 -0.18
CA PRO A 136 -9.41 13.66 0.97
C PRO A 136 -9.90 12.20 0.95
N GLU A 137 -9.13 11.31 1.55
CA GLU A 137 -9.61 9.96 1.87
C GLU A 137 -10.66 10.04 2.98
N THR A 138 -11.67 9.17 2.90
CA THR A 138 -12.65 9.06 3.98
C THR A 138 -12.04 8.36 5.19
N THR A 139 -12.29 8.89 6.38
CA THR A 139 -11.89 8.27 7.66
C THR A 139 -12.83 7.13 8.08
N LYS A 140 -13.96 6.96 7.39
CA LYS A 140 -14.97 5.91 7.70
C LYS A 140 -14.38 4.51 7.84
N TYR A 141 -13.28 4.22 7.14
CA TYR A 141 -12.63 2.91 7.12
C TYR A 141 -11.19 2.97 7.66
N ALA A 142 -10.86 4.02 8.40
CA ALA A 142 -9.61 4.13 9.12
C ALA A 142 -9.78 3.44 10.48
N PHE A 143 -9.26 2.22 10.58
CA PHE A 143 -9.30 1.40 11.79
C PHE A 143 -7.95 1.43 12.49
N GLU A 144 -7.96 1.33 13.82
CA GLU A 144 -6.75 1.32 14.64
C GLU A 144 -6.87 0.40 15.87
N GLY A 145 -5.75 0.18 16.55
CA GLY A 145 -5.61 -0.73 17.69
C GLY A 145 -5.44 -2.17 17.25
N ASP A 146 -6.05 -3.10 17.98
CA ASP A 146 -6.08 -4.52 17.60
C ASP A 146 -6.96 -4.71 16.35
N LEU A 147 -6.29 -4.95 15.24
CA LEU A 147 -6.91 -5.21 13.94
C LEU A 147 -6.86 -6.69 13.54
N SER A 148 -6.44 -7.61 14.41
CA SER A 148 -6.27 -9.04 14.09
C SER A 148 -7.49 -9.67 13.40
N LYS A 149 -8.69 -9.24 13.80
CA LYS A 149 -9.97 -9.66 13.18
C LYS A 149 -10.56 -8.59 12.27
N LYS A 150 -10.42 -7.30 12.63
CA LYS A 150 -11.04 -6.17 11.92
C LYS A 150 -10.38 -5.87 10.59
N VAL A 151 -9.12 -6.24 10.38
CA VAL A 151 -8.38 -6.04 9.11
C VAL A 151 -9.13 -6.61 7.91
N PHE A 152 -9.95 -7.64 8.09
CA PHE A 152 -10.77 -8.23 7.04
C PHE A 152 -11.94 -7.35 6.58
N ARG A 153 -12.40 -6.38 7.40
CA ARG A 153 -13.60 -5.58 7.11
C ARG A 153 -13.48 -4.69 5.89
N HIS A 154 -12.28 -4.19 5.61
CA HIS A 154 -12.04 -3.23 4.53
C HIS A 154 -10.57 -3.15 4.14
N PHE A 155 -10.31 -2.61 2.94
CA PHE A 155 -8.99 -2.16 2.52
C PHE A 155 -8.63 -0.88 3.28
N ILE A 156 -7.65 -0.95 4.19
CA ILE A 156 -7.37 0.12 5.15
C ILE A 156 -6.55 1.23 4.50
N THR A 157 -5.45 0.89 3.79
CA THR A 157 -4.53 1.90 3.24
C THR A 157 -3.74 1.35 2.04
N SER A 158 -2.96 2.22 1.36
CA SER A 158 -2.05 1.85 0.28
C SER A 158 -0.60 1.71 0.78
N THR A 159 0.22 1.05 -0.02
CA THR A 159 1.64 0.80 0.24
C THR A 159 2.37 2.09 0.64
N SER A 160 2.18 3.19 -0.09
CA SER A 160 2.85 4.49 0.15
C SER A 160 2.55 5.13 1.52
N CYS A 161 1.54 4.60 2.24
CA CYS A 161 1.13 5.12 3.55
C CYS A 161 1.74 4.36 4.73
N ILE A 162 2.33 3.18 4.52
CA ILE A 162 2.79 2.27 5.57
C ILE A 162 4.20 2.66 6.03
N LEU A 163 4.40 2.61 7.36
CA LEU A 163 5.70 2.61 8.05
C LEU A 163 5.67 1.48 9.08
N ALA A 164 6.67 0.60 9.06
CA ALA A 164 6.76 -0.53 9.99
C ALA A 164 8.20 -0.77 10.44
N LYS A 165 8.37 -1.44 11.59
CA LYS A 165 9.69 -1.92 12.01
C LYS A 165 10.23 -2.92 10.98
N LYS A 166 11.53 -2.79 10.66
CA LYS A 166 12.21 -3.70 9.76
C LYS A 166 12.14 -5.15 10.27
N SER A 167 12.40 -5.37 11.55
CA SER A 167 12.36 -6.69 12.20
C SER A 167 11.01 -7.39 12.05
N LEU A 168 9.89 -6.64 12.18
CA LEU A 168 8.55 -7.18 11.95
C LEU A 168 8.38 -7.61 10.50
N LEU A 169 8.80 -6.77 9.53
CA LEU A 169 8.70 -7.10 8.11
C LEU A 169 9.52 -8.35 7.75
N GLU A 170 10.71 -8.50 8.32
CA GLU A 170 11.57 -9.68 8.15
C GLU A 170 10.93 -10.93 8.78
N GLU A 171 10.40 -10.82 10.00
CA GLU A 171 9.72 -11.92 10.71
C GLU A 171 8.54 -12.49 9.90
N ILE A 172 7.72 -11.59 9.30
CA ILE A 172 6.56 -12.02 8.50
C ILE A 172 6.92 -12.36 7.05
N GLY A 173 8.18 -12.24 6.63
CA GLY A 173 8.66 -12.56 5.28
C GLY A 173 8.37 -11.51 4.21
N GLY A 174 8.16 -10.24 4.58
CA GLY A 174 7.94 -9.13 3.64
C GLY A 174 6.63 -9.24 2.84
N PHE A 175 6.63 -8.70 1.62
CA PHE A 175 5.49 -8.81 0.69
C PHE A 175 5.43 -10.20 0.05
N ASP A 176 4.23 -10.71 -0.18
CA ASP A 176 4.01 -11.96 -0.91
C ASP A 176 4.22 -11.75 -2.41
N GLU A 177 5.30 -12.33 -2.96
CA GLU A 177 5.71 -12.15 -4.35
C GLU A 177 4.77 -12.84 -5.35
N ASN A 178 3.94 -13.79 -4.89
CA ASN A 178 2.93 -14.45 -5.73
C ASN A 178 1.67 -13.58 -5.92
N LEU A 179 1.57 -12.45 -5.22
CA LEU A 179 0.37 -11.62 -5.23
C LEU A 179 0.55 -10.40 -6.14
N LEU A 180 -0.28 -10.32 -7.17
CA LEU A 180 -0.17 -9.30 -8.21
C LEU A 180 -1.08 -8.06 -7.99
N LYS A 181 -1.91 -8.04 -6.94
CA LYS A 181 -2.82 -6.93 -6.62
C LYS A 181 -3.25 -6.98 -5.16
N ILE A 182 -3.52 -5.83 -4.55
CA ILE A 182 -3.90 -5.67 -3.13
C ILE A 182 -2.87 -6.31 -2.16
N GLN A 183 -1.61 -6.23 -2.52
CA GLN A 183 -0.48 -6.79 -1.76
C GLN A 183 -0.36 -6.19 -0.36
N GLU A 184 -0.64 -4.90 -0.22
CA GLU A 184 -0.65 -4.19 1.06
C GLU A 184 -1.78 -4.68 1.98
N TYR A 185 -2.91 -5.09 1.44
CA TYR A 185 -3.98 -5.70 2.22
C TYR A 185 -3.55 -7.04 2.82
N GLU A 186 -2.89 -7.88 2.03
CA GLU A 186 -2.36 -9.16 2.47
C GLU A 186 -1.25 -8.99 3.52
N LEU A 187 -0.33 -8.03 3.29
CA LEU A 187 0.72 -7.66 4.24
C LEU A 187 0.12 -7.22 5.59
N LEU A 188 -0.89 -6.35 5.57
CA LEU A 188 -1.56 -5.88 6.78
C LEU A 188 -2.32 -6.98 7.53
N ILE A 189 -2.84 -8.01 6.85
CA ILE A 189 -3.41 -9.19 7.53
C ILE A 189 -2.35 -9.87 8.41
N ARG A 190 -1.12 -10.07 7.88
CA ARG A 190 -0.03 -10.69 8.66
C ARG A 190 0.50 -9.77 9.76
N ILE A 191 0.67 -8.49 9.49
CA ILE A 191 1.08 -7.48 10.49
C ILE A 191 0.08 -7.43 11.65
N ALA A 192 -1.22 -7.40 11.37
CA ALA A 192 -2.26 -7.31 12.38
C ALA A 192 -2.33 -8.53 13.32
N GLN A 193 -1.68 -9.66 12.97
CA GLN A 193 -1.54 -10.81 13.87
C GLN A 193 -0.36 -10.66 14.86
N LYS A 194 0.50 -9.65 14.67
CA LYS A 194 1.74 -9.45 15.44
C LYS A 194 1.72 -8.21 16.32
N THR A 195 1.10 -7.14 15.86
CA THR A 195 1.09 -5.84 16.52
C THR A 195 -0.22 -5.09 16.30
N GLU A 196 -0.55 -4.20 17.21
CA GLU A 196 -1.56 -3.18 16.96
C GLU A 196 -1.11 -2.22 15.85
N ILE A 197 -2.07 -1.64 15.14
CA ILE A 197 -1.82 -0.72 14.03
C ILE A 197 -2.54 0.61 14.32
N TYR A 198 -1.85 1.73 14.17
CA TYR A 198 -2.39 3.05 14.42
C TYR A 198 -2.20 3.99 13.23
N TYR A 199 -2.86 5.14 13.25
CA TYR A 199 -2.68 6.21 12.26
C TYR A 199 -2.79 7.60 12.88
N PRO A 200 -2.06 8.63 12.38
CA PRO A 200 -2.20 9.99 12.86
C PRO A 200 -3.55 10.54 12.41
N HIS A 201 -4.39 10.90 13.38
CA HIS A 201 -5.76 11.35 13.14
C HIS A 201 -5.78 12.67 12.38
N ASN A 202 -6.77 12.82 11.50
CA ASN A 202 -7.05 14.03 10.73
C ASN A 202 -5.90 14.52 9.80
N GLU A 203 -4.89 13.67 9.55
CA GLU A 203 -3.74 14.04 8.75
C GLU A 203 -3.60 13.17 7.50
N MET A 204 -3.56 13.84 6.36
CA MET A 204 -3.37 13.21 5.06
C MET A 204 -1.95 13.49 4.61
N LEU A 205 -1.07 12.53 4.78
CA LEU A 205 0.37 12.70 4.65
C LEU A 205 0.93 12.15 3.32
N VAL A 206 0.07 11.65 2.43
CA VAL A 206 0.44 11.14 1.11
C VAL A 206 -0.43 11.77 0.03
N LEU A 207 0.19 12.20 -1.05
CA LEU A 207 -0.46 12.55 -2.32
C LEU A 207 -0.53 11.29 -3.18
N PHE A 208 -1.66 10.61 -3.15
CA PHE A 208 -1.91 9.40 -3.91
C PHE A 208 -2.38 9.73 -5.33
N THR A 209 -1.60 9.35 -6.34
CA THR A 209 -1.88 9.65 -7.73
C THR A 209 -2.68 8.55 -8.40
N LYS A 210 -3.78 8.90 -9.05
CA LYS A 210 -4.58 8.02 -9.88
C LYS A 210 -4.70 8.58 -11.30
N ASN A 211 -3.88 8.09 -12.22
CA ASN A 211 -4.00 8.43 -13.63
C ASN A 211 -4.97 7.44 -14.33
N LEU A 212 -6.13 7.93 -14.75
CA LEU A 212 -7.16 7.11 -15.39
C LEU A 212 -6.84 6.79 -16.85
N SER A 213 -5.93 7.55 -17.48
CA SER A 213 -5.50 7.33 -18.88
C SER A 213 -4.33 6.36 -18.99
N ASP A 214 -3.66 6.03 -17.88
CA ASP A 214 -2.53 5.11 -17.88
C ASP A 214 -3.00 3.65 -17.96
N LYS A 215 -2.96 3.11 -19.18
CA LYS A 215 -3.34 1.71 -19.45
C LYS A 215 -2.30 0.69 -18.93
N ALA A 216 -1.06 1.10 -18.72
CA ALA A 216 0.01 0.24 -18.22
C ALA A 216 -0.06 0.05 -16.70
N ARG A 217 -0.89 0.82 -16.02
CA ARG A 217 -1.02 0.75 -14.57
C ARG A 217 -1.62 -0.60 -14.14
N ILE A 218 -0.88 -1.35 -13.32
CA ILE A 218 -1.27 -2.68 -12.79
C ILE A 218 -2.64 -2.64 -12.11
N SER A 219 -2.94 -1.55 -11.39
CA SER A 219 -4.21 -1.38 -10.68
C SER A 219 -5.43 -1.27 -11.61
N ASN A 220 -5.23 -1.00 -12.90
CA ASN A 220 -6.30 -0.88 -13.89
C ASN A 220 -6.65 -2.23 -14.55
N ASP A 221 -5.84 -3.30 -14.37
CA ASP A 221 -6.15 -4.64 -14.89
C ASP A 221 -7.26 -5.30 -14.03
N PRO A 222 -8.47 -5.52 -14.60
CA PRO A 222 -9.60 -6.08 -13.87
C PRO A 222 -9.46 -7.57 -13.56
N LYS A 223 -8.64 -8.30 -14.35
CA LYS A 223 -8.47 -9.76 -14.21
C LYS A 223 -7.67 -10.14 -12.96
N ARG A 224 -6.84 -9.24 -12.46
CA ARG A 224 -5.96 -9.50 -11.31
C ARG A 224 -6.70 -9.56 -9.97
N LEU A 225 -7.74 -8.76 -9.78
CA LEU A 225 -8.44 -8.70 -8.49
C LEU A 225 -9.17 -10.00 -8.13
N PRO A 226 -9.92 -10.67 -9.03
CA PRO A 226 -10.52 -11.98 -8.73
C PRO A 226 -9.50 -13.05 -8.34
N VAL A 227 -8.34 -13.07 -9.01
CA VAL A 227 -7.25 -14.01 -8.71
C VAL A 227 -6.65 -13.72 -7.34
N ALA A 228 -6.32 -12.45 -7.06
CA ALA A 228 -5.79 -12.02 -5.78
C ALA A 228 -6.74 -12.33 -4.62
N LYS A 229 -8.05 -12.05 -4.80
CA LYS A 229 -9.08 -12.40 -3.83
C LYS A 229 -9.06 -13.89 -3.47
N LYS A 230 -9.13 -14.76 -4.50
CA LYS A 230 -9.14 -16.23 -4.29
C LYS A 230 -7.88 -16.70 -3.58
N TYR A 231 -6.73 -16.14 -3.95
CA TYR A 231 -5.45 -16.46 -3.34
C TYR A 231 -5.42 -16.08 -1.85
N ILE A 232 -5.78 -14.83 -1.51
CA ILE A 232 -5.79 -14.33 -0.13
C ILE A 232 -6.77 -15.13 0.75
N GLU A 233 -7.97 -15.40 0.27
CA GLU A 233 -8.98 -16.16 1.00
C GLU A 233 -8.56 -17.62 1.25
N LYS A 234 -7.83 -18.22 0.31
CA LYS A 234 -7.24 -19.55 0.51
C LYS A 234 -6.10 -19.50 1.52
N LYS A 235 -5.16 -18.57 1.36
CA LYS A 235 -3.97 -18.41 2.21
C LYS A 235 -4.36 -18.12 3.67
N HIS A 236 -5.35 -17.27 3.90
CA HIS A 236 -5.79 -16.83 5.23
C HIS A 236 -7.13 -17.41 5.64
N SER A 237 -7.51 -18.57 5.11
CA SER A 237 -8.82 -19.20 5.35
C SER A 237 -9.11 -19.40 6.83
N GLU A 238 -8.11 -19.83 7.61
CA GLU A 238 -8.26 -20.07 9.05
C GLU A 238 -8.41 -18.75 9.82
N LEU A 239 -7.56 -17.75 9.55
CA LEU A 239 -7.69 -16.42 10.16
C LEU A 239 -9.04 -15.77 9.83
N LEU A 240 -9.50 -15.90 8.58
CA LEU A 240 -10.81 -15.41 8.16
C LEU A 240 -11.94 -16.13 8.88
N ARG A 241 -11.80 -17.43 9.15
CA ARG A 241 -12.76 -18.22 9.95
C ARG A 241 -12.79 -17.72 11.40
N GLN A 242 -11.63 -17.52 12.02
CA GLN A 242 -11.46 -17.03 13.40
C GLN A 242 -11.89 -15.57 13.59
N ALA A 243 -11.90 -14.77 12.51
CA ALA A 243 -12.36 -13.40 12.54
C ALA A 243 -13.86 -13.27 12.92
N GLY A 244 -14.63 -14.36 12.82
CA GLY A 244 -16.04 -14.41 13.17
C GLY A 244 -16.98 -14.01 12.02
N LEU A 245 -18.27 -14.29 12.19
CA LEU A 245 -19.28 -14.14 11.13
C LEU A 245 -19.37 -12.71 10.59
N LEU A 246 -19.38 -11.71 11.48
CA LEU A 246 -19.48 -10.30 11.09
C LEU A 246 -18.31 -9.85 10.21
N ASN A 247 -17.07 -10.13 10.64
CA ASN A 247 -15.88 -9.71 9.90
C ASN A 247 -15.79 -10.42 8.55
N ARG A 248 -16.15 -11.70 8.50
CA ARG A 248 -16.26 -12.48 7.25
C ARG A 248 -17.30 -11.88 6.30
N PHE A 249 -18.48 -11.56 6.81
CA PHE A 249 -19.54 -10.94 6.00
C PHE A 249 -19.06 -9.60 5.42
N LEU A 250 -18.46 -8.74 6.25
CA LEU A 250 -17.94 -7.45 5.81
C LEU A 250 -16.79 -7.60 4.80
N HIS A 251 -15.93 -8.64 4.97
CA HIS A 251 -14.89 -8.99 3.99
C HIS A 251 -15.50 -9.28 2.61
N TYR A 252 -16.48 -10.17 2.53
CA TYR A 252 -17.11 -10.48 1.25
C TYR A 252 -17.85 -9.27 0.66
N ALA A 253 -18.52 -8.48 1.48
CA ALA A 253 -19.28 -7.32 1.03
C ALA A 253 -18.37 -6.26 0.34
N TRP A 254 -17.21 -5.93 0.94
CA TRP A 254 -16.29 -4.98 0.31
C TRP A 254 -15.57 -5.57 -0.90
N MET A 255 -15.23 -6.86 -0.88
CA MET A 255 -14.63 -7.55 -2.03
C MET A 255 -15.59 -7.59 -3.22
N TRP A 256 -16.87 -7.88 -3.02
CA TRP A 256 -17.87 -7.84 -4.09
C TRP A 256 -18.02 -6.42 -4.67
N LYS A 257 -18.00 -5.38 -3.81
CA LYS A 257 -17.98 -3.99 -4.27
C LYS A 257 -16.75 -3.70 -5.14
N ALA A 258 -15.57 -4.12 -4.70
CA ALA A 258 -14.32 -3.90 -5.41
C ALA A 258 -14.32 -4.63 -6.77
N LEU A 259 -14.80 -5.88 -6.82
CA LEU A 259 -14.97 -6.68 -8.04
C LEU A 259 -15.99 -6.05 -9.00
N TYR A 260 -17.13 -5.57 -8.48
CA TYR A 260 -18.13 -4.85 -9.27
C TYR A 260 -17.54 -3.59 -9.94
N ILE A 261 -16.81 -2.77 -9.16
CA ILE A 261 -16.16 -1.56 -9.69
C ILE A 261 -15.11 -1.93 -10.75
N SER A 262 -14.29 -2.96 -10.48
CA SER A 262 -13.27 -3.44 -11.40
C SER A 262 -13.87 -3.93 -12.73
N ALA A 263 -14.91 -4.75 -12.68
CA ALA A 263 -15.62 -5.24 -13.86
C ALA A 263 -16.30 -4.11 -14.65
N ARG A 264 -16.88 -3.12 -13.94
CA ARG A 264 -17.49 -1.93 -14.56
C ARG A 264 -16.45 -1.11 -15.34
N MET A 265 -15.28 -0.87 -14.75
CA MET A 265 -14.19 -0.12 -15.39
C MET A 265 -13.62 -0.83 -16.62
N ALA A 266 -13.66 -2.16 -16.63
CA ALA A 266 -13.19 -3.00 -17.72
C ALA A 266 -14.23 -3.20 -18.85
N GLY A 267 -15.46 -2.77 -18.68
CA GLY A 267 -16.54 -3.10 -19.61
C GLY A 267 -16.99 -4.57 -19.57
N ASP A 268 -16.59 -5.32 -18.52
CA ASP A 268 -16.96 -6.73 -18.34
C ASP A 268 -18.38 -6.84 -17.80
N ASN A 269 -19.37 -6.84 -18.71
CA ASN A 269 -20.79 -6.83 -18.36
C ASN A 269 -21.24 -8.07 -17.58
N PRO A 270 -20.88 -9.33 -17.94
CA PRO A 270 -21.28 -10.51 -17.17
C PRO A 270 -20.82 -10.45 -15.71
N ASN A 271 -19.54 -10.15 -15.48
CA ASN A 271 -19.00 -10.04 -14.12
C ASN A 271 -19.53 -8.82 -13.37
N ARG A 272 -19.78 -7.70 -14.07
CA ARG A 272 -20.45 -6.52 -13.49
C ARG A 272 -21.83 -6.87 -12.95
N ILE A 273 -22.63 -7.62 -13.71
CA ILE A 273 -23.96 -8.04 -13.28
C ILE A 273 -23.84 -8.99 -12.07
N LYS A 274 -23.03 -10.04 -12.18
CA LYS A 274 -22.81 -11.03 -11.13
C LYS A 274 -22.40 -10.38 -9.79
N TYR A 275 -21.32 -9.60 -9.80
CA TYR A 275 -20.82 -8.96 -8.57
C TYR A 275 -21.72 -7.82 -8.11
N GLY A 276 -22.44 -7.17 -9.02
CA GLY A 276 -23.43 -6.14 -8.69
C GLY A 276 -24.61 -6.71 -7.90
N VAL A 277 -25.09 -7.90 -8.24
CA VAL A 277 -26.13 -8.61 -7.49
C VAL A 277 -25.64 -8.94 -6.08
N TYR A 278 -24.47 -9.57 -5.94
CA TYR A 278 -23.91 -9.91 -4.63
C TYR A 278 -23.70 -8.69 -3.74
N TYR A 279 -23.17 -7.60 -4.31
CA TYR A 279 -22.97 -6.35 -3.58
C TYR A 279 -24.30 -5.74 -3.12
N ARG A 280 -25.32 -5.68 -4.00
CA ARG A 280 -26.64 -5.12 -3.67
C ARG A 280 -27.35 -5.91 -2.58
N LEU A 281 -27.24 -7.22 -2.57
CA LEU A 281 -27.80 -8.07 -1.51
C LEU A 281 -27.08 -7.88 -0.17
N ALA A 282 -25.75 -7.70 -0.21
CA ALA A 282 -24.97 -7.52 1.01
C ALA A 282 -25.04 -6.07 1.56
N TYR A 283 -25.34 -5.07 0.74
CA TYR A 283 -25.23 -3.65 1.09
C TYR A 283 -26.16 -3.22 2.24
N PRO A 284 -27.45 -3.58 2.28
CA PRO A 284 -28.33 -3.22 3.40
C PRO A 284 -27.87 -3.80 4.73
N ILE A 285 -27.42 -5.06 4.71
CA ILE A 285 -26.91 -5.77 5.87
C ILE A 285 -25.61 -5.12 6.36
N LYS A 286 -24.72 -4.76 5.43
CA LYS A 286 -23.50 -4.02 5.72
C LYS A 286 -23.77 -2.69 6.41
N LEU A 287 -24.72 -1.89 5.91
CA LEU A 287 -25.12 -0.61 6.50
C LEU A 287 -25.67 -0.77 7.92
N PHE A 288 -26.44 -1.84 8.16
CA PHE A 288 -26.95 -2.16 9.49
C PHE A 288 -25.80 -2.38 10.48
N PHE A 289 -24.84 -3.23 10.14
CA PHE A 289 -23.70 -3.50 11.00
C PHE A 289 -22.72 -2.31 11.17
N GLU A 290 -22.56 -1.48 10.15
CA GLU A 290 -21.73 -0.26 10.23
C GLU A 290 -22.34 0.82 11.13
N LYS A 291 -23.63 0.76 11.44
CA LYS A 291 -24.30 1.64 12.42
C LYS A 291 -24.20 1.13 13.86
N LEU A 292 -23.87 -0.15 14.04
CA LEU A 292 -23.77 -0.80 15.35
C LEU A 292 -22.30 -0.92 15.82
N SER A 293 -21.32 -0.64 14.96
CA SER A 293 -19.87 -0.73 15.23
C SER A 293 -19.23 0.64 15.31
#